data_d274879d5a4521f5a96ddd653c3c858f
#
_entry.id   d274879d5a4521f5a96ddd653c3c858f
#
_cell.length_a   1.000
_cell.length_b   1.000
_cell.length_c   1.000
_cell.angle_alpha   90.00
_cell.angle_beta   90.00
_cell.angle_gamma   90.00
#
_symmetry.space_group_name_H-M   'P 1'
#
loop_
_entity.id
_entity.type
_entity.pdbx_description
1 polymer ?
#
loop_
_entity_poly.entity_id
_entity_poly.type
_entity_poly.pdbx_seq_one_letter_code
_entity_poly.pdbx_strand_id
1 'polypeptide(L)'
;VSGQKTLLKISGCSVAKNGSISVDSARPVFQALINPSGYGHDYSIKYSKAQTLGQAGSEAKFHASQPEKLSLKELVLDGTGVVPGTTKTVKQQVESLRDAVYTYVGDNHEAPIVQVLWGSLIFYGRAEGLKFDYTLFKPNGEPLRAKISLTFVEYISPQQIVKEEGDNSPDLTHLVVVQAGDTLPLLCERIYRDSAYYMEVARFNGLSSFRHLQPGTNLRFPPLA
;
A
#
# COMPACT_ATOMS: atom_id res chain seq x y z
N VAL A 1 -13.83 8.95 -31.33
CA VAL A 1 -13.03 8.01 -30.55
C VAL A 1 -13.97 6.94 -30.02
N SER A 2 -14.03 5.78 -30.67
CA SER A 2 -14.79 4.61 -30.20
C SER A 2 -14.03 4.00 -29.04
N GLY A 3 -14.22 4.54 -27.83
CA GLY A 3 -13.63 3.99 -26.62
C GLY A 3 -14.31 2.68 -26.25
N GLN A 4 -13.58 1.59 -26.24
CA GLN A 4 -14.05 0.33 -25.67
C GLN A 4 -14.29 0.53 -24.17
N LYS A 5 -15.52 0.23 -23.67
CA LYS A 5 -15.87 0.37 -22.26
C LYS A 5 -15.03 -0.60 -21.42
N THR A 6 -14.11 -0.08 -20.65
CA THR A 6 -13.36 -0.87 -19.66
C THR A 6 -14.14 -0.94 -18.36
N LEU A 7 -14.40 -2.15 -17.89
CA LEU A 7 -15.11 -2.37 -16.62
C LEU A 7 -14.12 -2.50 -15.48
N LEU A 8 -14.50 -1.97 -14.31
CA LEU A 8 -13.78 -2.16 -13.07
C LEU A 8 -13.69 -3.64 -12.74
N LYS A 9 -12.48 -4.12 -12.44
CA LYS A 9 -12.19 -5.47 -11.94
C LYS A 9 -11.50 -5.40 -10.58
N ILE A 10 -11.88 -6.28 -9.67
CA ILE A 10 -11.23 -6.50 -8.40
C ILE A 10 -10.85 -7.97 -8.35
N SER A 11 -9.56 -8.25 -8.31
CA SER A 11 -9.00 -9.60 -8.38
C SER A 11 -8.20 -9.91 -7.13
N GLY A 12 -8.39 -11.08 -6.54
CA GLY A 12 -7.56 -11.55 -5.43
C GLY A 12 -6.11 -11.72 -5.87
N CYS A 13 -5.18 -11.40 -4.97
CA CYS A 13 -3.74 -11.50 -5.21
C CYS A 13 -3.08 -12.46 -4.24
N SER A 14 -1.95 -13.00 -4.66
CA SER A 14 -0.99 -13.72 -3.82
C SER A 14 0.32 -12.95 -3.76
N VAL A 15 1.03 -13.10 -2.63
CA VAL A 15 2.34 -12.49 -2.41
C VAL A 15 3.38 -13.61 -2.40
N ALA A 16 4.33 -13.53 -3.30
CA ALA A 16 5.45 -14.45 -3.34
C ALA A 16 6.45 -14.18 -2.20
N LYS A 17 7.32 -15.15 -1.90
CA LYS A 17 8.34 -15.01 -0.84
C LYS A 17 9.31 -13.83 -1.05
N ASN A 18 9.48 -13.39 -2.28
CA ASN A 18 10.28 -12.20 -2.65
C ASN A 18 9.52 -10.88 -2.53
N GLY A 19 8.28 -10.89 -2.01
CA GLY A 19 7.44 -9.72 -1.85
C GLY A 19 6.71 -9.27 -3.12
N SER A 20 6.89 -9.94 -4.26
CA SER A 20 6.15 -9.59 -5.48
C SER A 20 4.67 -9.97 -5.37
N ILE A 21 3.80 -9.07 -5.81
CA ILE A 21 2.35 -9.25 -5.81
C ILE A 21 1.93 -9.69 -7.21
N SER A 22 1.13 -10.74 -7.31
CA SER A 22 0.56 -11.22 -8.56
C SER A 22 -0.91 -11.57 -8.40
N VAL A 23 -1.69 -11.38 -9.46
CA VAL A 23 -3.09 -11.83 -9.48
C VAL A 23 -3.12 -13.35 -9.42
N ASP A 24 -3.93 -13.87 -8.51
CA ASP A 24 -4.10 -15.30 -8.30
C ASP A 24 -5.37 -15.76 -9.03
N SER A 25 -5.19 -16.56 -10.07
CA SER A 25 -6.30 -17.08 -10.88
C SER A 25 -7.23 -18.05 -10.12
N ALA A 26 -6.77 -18.62 -9.00
CA ALA A 26 -7.58 -19.48 -8.14
C ALA A 26 -8.52 -18.71 -7.22
N ARG A 27 -8.33 -17.38 -7.10
CA ARG A 27 -9.15 -16.53 -6.24
C ARG A 27 -10.32 -15.91 -6.99
N PRO A 28 -11.41 -15.59 -6.27
CA PRO A 28 -12.56 -14.92 -6.86
C PRO A 28 -12.17 -13.59 -7.52
N VAL A 29 -12.78 -13.33 -8.67
CA VAL A 29 -12.68 -12.06 -9.38
C VAL A 29 -14.06 -11.44 -9.43
N PHE A 30 -14.17 -10.20 -8.96
CA PHE A 30 -15.35 -9.38 -9.13
C PHE A 30 -15.17 -8.46 -10.32
N GLN A 31 -16.15 -8.42 -11.22
CA GLN A 31 -16.22 -7.47 -12.32
C GLN A 31 -17.51 -6.65 -12.19
N ALA A 32 -17.36 -5.33 -12.18
CA ALA A 32 -18.49 -4.44 -12.11
C ALA A 32 -19.30 -4.49 -13.42
N LEU A 33 -20.61 -4.52 -13.31
CA LEU A 33 -21.53 -4.38 -14.45
C LEU A 33 -21.65 -2.91 -14.87
N ILE A 34 -21.73 -2.06 -13.85
CA ILE A 34 -21.75 -0.59 -13.98
C ILE A 34 -20.51 -0.07 -13.24
N ASN A 35 -19.69 0.71 -13.93
CA ASN A 35 -18.53 1.31 -13.28
C ASN A 35 -18.96 2.27 -12.17
N PRO A 36 -18.12 2.46 -11.13
CA PRO A 36 -18.39 3.46 -10.10
C PRO A 36 -18.46 4.87 -10.69
N SER A 37 -19.12 5.79 -10.00
CA SER A 37 -19.22 7.19 -10.43
C SER A 37 -17.88 7.91 -10.44
N GLY A 38 -16.94 7.43 -9.63
CA GLY A 38 -15.58 7.95 -9.52
C GLY A 38 -14.76 7.21 -8.49
N TYR A 39 -13.49 7.58 -8.40
CA TYR A 39 -12.58 7.12 -7.37
C TYR A 39 -11.78 8.31 -6.83
N GLY A 40 -11.25 8.18 -5.63
CA GLY A 40 -10.38 9.16 -4.99
C GLY A 40 -9.19 8.47 -4.34
N HIS A 41 -8.05 9.17 -4.35
CA HIS A 41 -6.84 8.79 -3.64
C HIS A 41 -6.67 9.72 -2.44
N ASP A 42 -6.53 9.15 -1.26
CA ASP A 42 -6.36 9.89 -0.02
C ASP A 42 -4.95 9.61 0.55
N TYR A 43 -4.14 10.66 0.60
CA TYR A 43 -2.79 10.64 1.19
C TYR A 43 -2.83 11.37 2.52
N SER A 44 -2.25 10.80 3.57
CA SER A 44 -2.21 11.43 4.88
C SER A 44 -0.86 11.28 5.55
N ILE A 45 -0.46 12.32 6.30
CA ILE A 45 0.77 12.37 7.08
C ILE A 45 0.38 12.52 8.55
N LYS A 46 0.94 11.68 9.40
CA LYS A 46 0.83 11.84 10.85
C LYS A 46 1.94 12.74 11.36
N TYR A 47 1.54 13.70 12.18
CA TYR A 47 2.43 14.57 12.93
C TYR A 47 2.32 14.26 14.42
N SER A 48 3.45 14.17 15.12
CA SER A 48 3.44 14.08 16.59
C SER A 48 3.23 15.48 17.17
N LYS A 49 2.23 15.60 18.04
CA LYS A 49 2.02 16.81 18.86
C LYS A 49 2.66 16.59 20.23
N ALA A 50 3.96 16.80 20.36
CA ALA A 50 4.60 16.84 21.66
C ALA A 50 4.22 18.18 22.33
N GLN A 51 3.26 18.15 23.23
CA GLN A 51 2.98 19.30 24.11
C GLN A 51 3.97 19.28 25.27
N THR A 52 4.91 20.22 25.27
CA THR A 52 5.71 20.52 26.46
C THR A 52 4.90 21.47 27.34
N LEU A 53 4.69 21.09 28.61
CA LEU A 53 4.00 21.93 29.57
C LEU A 53 4.71 23.30 29.67
N GLY A 54 3.98 24.38 29.38
CA GLY A 54 4.46 25.78 29.49
C GLY A 54 4.87 26.45 28.18
N GLN A 55 4.76 25.81 27.00
CA GLN A 55 4.96 26.47 25.71
C GLN A 55 3.63 26.83 25.03
N ALA A 56 3.54 28.08 24.54
CA ALA A 56 2.36 28.60 23.84
C ALA A 56 2.11 28.07 22.42
N GLY A 57 2.86 27.08 22.00
CA GLY A 57 2.71 26.38 20.71
C GLY A 57 3.59 25.15 20.64
N SER A 58 3.07 24.03 20.11
CA SER A 58 3.87 22.86 19.81
C SER A 58 4.15 22.80 18.32
N GLU A 59 5.42 22.69 17.94
CA GLU A 59 5.82 22.38 16.58
C GLU A 59 5.34 20.97 16.21
N ALA A 60 4.61 20.85 15.10
CA ALA A 60 4.16 19.56 14.61
C ALA A 60 5.34 18.84 13.94
N LYS A 61 5.96 17.89 14.63
CA LYS A 61 7.04 17.08 14.05
C LYS A 61 6.48 15.96 13.19
N PHE A 62 7.05 15.75 12.01
CA PHE A 62 6.73 14.60 11.16
C PHE A 62 6.88 13.32 11.96
N HIS A 63 5.91 12.42 11.85
CA HIS A 63 5.94 11.12 12.52
C HIS A 63 6.03 9.98 11.48
N ALA A 64 5.06 9.91 10.57
CA ALA A 64 5.05 8.91 9.52
C ALA A 64 4.09 9.30 8.38
N SER A 65 4.40 8.89 7.16
CA SER A 65 3.44 8.80 6.07
C SER A 65 2.49 7.63 6.32
N GLN A 66 1.20 7.84 6.06
CA GLN A 66 0.23 6.75 6.12
C GLN A 66 0.12 6.08 4.74
N PRO A 67 -0.20 4.77 4.69
CA PRO A 67 -0.51 4.12 3.43
C PRO A 67 -1.61 4.86 2.68
N GLU A 68 -1.49 4.90 1.36
CA GLU A 68 -2.49 5.48 0.48
C GLU A 68 -3.84 4.77 0.64
N LYS A 69 -4.94 5.53 0.57
CA LYS A 69 -6.28 4.96 0.53
C LYS A 69 -6.94 5.22 -0.81
N LEU A 70 -7.53 4.18 -1.39
CA LEU A 70 -8.35 4.26 -2.58
C LEU A 70 -9.83 4.15 -2.19
N SER A 71 -10.63 5.15 -2.55
CA SER A 71 -12.07 5.19 -2.32
C SER A 71 -12.81 5.05 -3.64
N LEU A 72 -13.62 4.00 -3.79
CA LEU A 72 -14.56 3.84 -4.92
C LEU A 72 -15.94 4.35 -4.50
N LYS A 73 -16.44 5.37 -5.23
CA LYS A 73 -17.70 6.04 -4.92
C LYS A 73 -18.84 5.46 -5.75
N GLU A 74 -19.94 5.12 -5.10
CA GLU A 74 -21.19 4.69 -5.74
C GLU A 74 -21.04 3.60 -6.81
N LEU A 75 -20.38 2.50 -6.46
CA LEU A 75 -20.45 1.29 -7.26
C LEU A 75 -21.89 0.73 -7.20
N VAL A 76 -22.54 0.56 -8.35
CA VAL A 76 -23.93 0.12 -8.41
C VAL A 76 -24.01 -1.35 -8.82
N LEU A 77 -24.68 -2.15 -8.00
CA LEU A 77 -25.12 -3.50 -8.34
C LEU A 77 -26.57 -3.44 -8.79
N ASP A 78 -26.85 -3.91 -9.99
CA ASP A 78 -28.19 -3.91 -10.59
C ASP A 78 -28.63 -5.33 -10.89
N GLY A 79 -29.80 -5.68 -10.42
CA GLY A 79 -30.47 -6.97 -10.65
C GLY A 79 -31.83 -6.82 -11.34
N THR A 80 -32.11 -5.64 -11.93
CA THR A 80 -33.39 -5.37 -12.63
C THR A 80 -33.49 -6.09 -13.97
N GLY A 81 -32.34 -6.51 -14.54
CA GLY A 81 -32.28 -7.07 -15.91
C GLY A 81 -32.25 -6.02 -17.01
N VAL A 82 -32.35 -4.72 -16.68
CA VAL A 82 -32.30 -3.62 -17.67
C VAL A 82 -30.89 -3.44 -18.21
N VAL A 83 -29.88 -3.64 -17.36
CA VAL A 83 -28.47 -3.55 -17.76
C VAL A 83 -28.02 -4.92 -18.29
N PRO A 84 -27.63 -5.02 -19.57
CA PRO A 84 -27.17 -6.28 -20.12
C PRO A 84 -25.84 -6.71 -19.52
N GLY A 85 -25.61 -8.03 -19.46
CA GLY A 85 -24.31 -8.61 -19.03
C GLY A 85 -24.36 -9.45 -17.76
N THR A 86 -25.48 -9.51 -17.05
CA THR A 86 -25.64 -10.47 -15.93
C THR A 86 -27.06 -10.94 -15.77
N THR A 87 -27.21 -12.20 -15.37
CA THR A 87 -28.47 -12.79 -14.85
C THR A 87 -28.46 -12.93 -13.34
N LYS A 88 -27.37 -12.48 -12.67
CA LYS A 88 -27.20 -12.61 -11.23
C LYS A 88 -28.10 -11.63 -10.48
N THR A 89 -28.73 -12.10 -9.42
CA THR A 89 -29.44 -11.25 -8.46
C THR A 89 -28.47 -10.32 -7.75
N VAL A 90 -28.97 -9.22 -7.15
CA VAL A 90 -28.14 -8.32 -6.33
C VAL A 90 -27.47 -9.08 -5.19
N LYS A 91 -28.19 -10.02 -4.57
CA LYS A 91 -27.64 -10.88 -3.51
C LYS A 91 -26.40 -11.65 -3.99
N GLN A 92 -26.48 -12.30 -5.15
CA GLN A 92 -25.35 -13.04 -5.73
C GLN A 92 -24.18 -12.13 -6.13
N GLN A 93 -24.47 -10.92 -6.59
CA GLN A 93 -23.43 -9.92 -6.91
C GLN A 93 -22.74 -9.44 -5.63
N VAL A 94 -23.48 -9.20 -4.54
CA VAL A 94 -22.95 -8.86 -3.21
C VAL A 94 -22.05 -9.97 -2.69
N GLU A 95 -22.52 -11.23 -2.76
CA GLU A 95 -21.72 -12.39 -2.36
C GLU A 95 -20.41 -12.48 -3.17
N SER A 96 -20.49 -12.36 -4.49
CA SER A 96 -19.29 -12.36 -5.36
C SER A 96 -18.30 -11.26 -4.99
N LEU A 97 -18.77 -10.04 -4.65
CA LEU A 97 -17.90 -8.95 -4.21
C LEU A 97 -17.28 -9.26 -2.84
N ARG A 98 -18.08 -9.72 -1.88
CA ARG A 98 -17.59 -10.08 -0.54
C ARG A 98 -16.54 -11.19 -0.61
N ASP A 99 -16.75 -12.19 -1.45
CA ASP A 99 -15.78 -13.27 -1.63
C ASP A 99 -14.46 -12.76 -2.20
N ALA A 100 -14.52 -11.78 -3.10
CA ALA A 100 -13.30 -11.19 -3.67
C ALA A 100 -12.52 -10.31 -2.69
N VAL A 101 -13.20 -9.54 -1.81
CA VAL A 101 -12.55 -8.47 -1.04
C VAL A 101 -12.52 -8.71 0.47
N TYR A 102 -13.40 -9.55 1.02
CA TYR A 102 -13.62 -9.67 2.45
C TYR A 102 -13.43 -11.08 3.02
N THR A 103 -13.77 -12.12 2.25
CA THR A 103 -13.69 -13.49 2.75
C THR A 103 -12.25 -13.91 2.98
N TYR A 104 -11.94 -14.34 4.20
CA TYR A 104 -10.61 -14.81 4.58
C TYR A 104 -10.14 -15.93 3.68
N VAL A 105 -8.88 -15.87 3.27
CA VAL A 105 -8.27 -16.89 2.42
C VAL A 105 -7.20 -17.63 3.22
N GLY A 106 -7.49 -18.92 3.48
CA GLY A 106 -6.54 -19.86 4.06
C GLY A 106 -6.14 -19.59 5.51
N ASP A 107 -5.00 -20.13 5.91
CA ASP A 107 -4.53 -20.20 7.30
C ASP A 107 -4.10 -18.87 7.92
N ASN A 108 -4.03 -17.79 7.14
CA ASN A 108 -3.48 -16.51 7.61
C ASN A 108 -4.47 -15.62 8.36
N HIS A 109 -5.77 -15.96 8.38
CA HIS A 109 -6.83 -15.18 9.04
C HIS A 109 -6.82 -13.66 8.71
N GLU A 110 -6.34 -13.28 7.54
CA GLU A 110 -6.26 -11.90 7.08
C GLU A 110 -7.18 -11.64 5.89
N ALA A 111 -7.63 -10.38 5.75
CA ALA A 111 -8.35 -9.95 4.55
C ALA A 111 -7.46 -10.13 3.31
N PRO A 112 -8.02 -10.58 2.18
CA PRO A 112 -7.25 -10.82 0.96
C PRO A 112 -6.63 -9.51 0.45
N ILE A 113 -5.41 -9.62 -0.08
CA ILE A 113 -4.83 -8.56 -0.90
C ILE A 113 -5.51 -8.64 -2.27
N VAL A 114 -5.94 -7.50 -2.78
CA VAL A 114 -6.63 -7.40 -4.06
C VAL A 114 -5.95 -6.41 -4.98
N GLN A 115 -6.05 -6.66 -6.28
CA GLN A 115 -5.78 -5.68 -7.31
C GLN A 115 -7.10 -5.04 -7.76
N VAL A 116 -7.16 -3.73 -7.69
CA VAL A 116 -8.22 -2.92 -8.29
C VAL A 116 -7.71 -2.40 -9.63
N LEU A 117 -8.38 -2.79 -10.71
CA LEU A 117 -8.01 -2.42 -12.09
C LEU A 117 -9.18 -1.74 -12.79
N TRP A 118 -8.97 -0.49 -13.25
CA TRP A 118 -9.96 0.22 -14.06
C TRP A 118 -9.29 1.24 -14.99
N GLY A 119 -9.21 0.92 -16.27
CA GLY A 119 -8.47 1.73 -17.24
C GLY A 119 -6.99 1.84 -16.88
N SER A 120 -6.53 3.05 -16.58
CA SER A 120 -5.17 3.30 -16.12
C SER A 120 -4.98 3.13 -14.60
N LEU A 121 -6.08 3.01 -13.84
CA LEU A 121 -6.00 2.76 -12.40
C LEU A 121 -5.55 1.33 -12.15
N ILE A 122 -4.43 1.18 -11.47
CA ILE A 122 -3.94 -0.08 -10.91
C ILE A 122 -3.59 0.20 -9.45
N PHE A 123 -4.28 -0.47 -8.53
CA PHE A 123 -4.06 -0.30 -7.10
C PHE A 123 -4.03 -1.66 -6.42
N TYR A 124 -3.06 -1.87 -5.53
CA TYR A 124 -2.94 -3.07 -4.71
C TYR A 124 -3.20 -2.73 -3.26
N GLY A 125 -4.15 -3.40 -2.63
CA GLY A 125 -4.51 -3.08 -1.26
C GLY A 125 -5.41 -4.11 -0.62
N ARG A 126 -5.85 -3.81 0.60
CA ARG A 126 -6.83 -4.57 1.35
C ARG A 126 -8.08 -3.74 1.58
N ALA A 127 -9.24 -4.35 1.59
CA ALA A 127 -10.48 -3.66 1.91
C ALA A 127 -10.44 -3.19 3.38
N GLU A 128 -10.60 -1.88 3.61
CA GLU A 128 -10.74 -1.25 4.91
C GLU A 128 -12.21 -1.06 5.29
N GLY A 129 -13.03 -0.67 4.30
CA GLY A 129 -14.45 -0.42 4.50
C GLY A 129 -15.28 -0.90 3.33
N LEU A 130 -16.40 -1.54 3.64
CA LEU A 130 -17.37 -2.05 2.66
C LEU A 130 -18.77 -1.78 3.20
N LYS A 131 -19.51 -0.88 2.53
CA LYS A 131 -20.86 -0.49 2.89
C LYS A 131 -21.81 -0.78 1.74
N PHE A 132 -22.97 -1.35 2.06
CA PHE A 132 -24.05 -1.65 1.13
C PHE A 132 -25.30 -0.85 1.50
N ASP A 133 -25.80 -0.03 0.58
CA ASP A 133 -27.06 0.71 0.70
C ASP A 133 -28.04 0.17 -0.35
N TYR A 134 -29.05 -0.58 0.08
CA TYR A 134 -30.07 -1.14 -0.79
C TYR A 134 -31.14 -0.08 -1.10
N THR A 135 -31.43 0.16 -2.38
CA THR A 135 -32.22 1.32 -2.81
C THR A 135 -33.46 1.00 -3.62
N LEU A 136 -33.59 -0.18 -4.18
CA LEU A 136 -34.74 -0.63 -4.96
C LEU A 136 -35.11 -2.05 -4.56
N PHE A 137 -36.42 -2.32 -4.39
CA PHE A 137 -36.90 -3.60 -3.92
C PHE A 137 -38.08 -4.11 -4.79
N LYS A 138 -38.21 -5.42 -4.86
CA LYS A 138 -39.43 -6.08 -5.33
C LYS A 138 -40.54 -5.96 -4.29
N PRO A 139 -41.81 -6.17 -4.68
CA PRO A 139 -42.93 -6.20 -3.71
C PRO A 139 -42.76 -7.22 -2.58
N ASN A 140 -42.00 -8.28 -2.80
CA ASN A 140 -41.69 -9.30 -1.79
C ASN A 140 -40.50 -8.91 -0.87
N GLY A 141 -39.93 -7.69 -1.01
CA GLY A 141 -38.80 -7.20 -0.21
C GLY A 141 -37.42 -7.60 -0.72
N GLU A 142 -37.32 -8.35 -1.81
CA GLU A 142 -36.04 -8.72 -2.39
C GLU A 142 -35.35 -7.50 -3.06
N PRO A 143 -34.06 -7.20 -2.75
CA PRO A 143 -33.39 -6.05 -3.33
C PRO A 143 -33.11 -6.24 -4.82
N LEU A 144 -33.43 -5.20 -5.60
CA LEU A 144 -33.16 -5.09 -7.04
C LEU A 144 -31.99 -4.20 -7.36
N ARG A 145 -31.57 -3.34 -6.42
CA ARG A 145 -30.41 -2.46 -6.60
C ARG A 145 -29.74 -2.20 -5.27
N ALA A 146 -28.40 -2.15 -5.30
CA ALA A 146 -27.58 -1.72 -4.17
C ALA A 146 -26.52 -0.72 -4.65
N LYS A 147 -26.28 0.32 -3.84
CA LYS A 147 -25.14 1.22 -3.95
C LYS A 147 -24.07 0.78 -2.97
N ILE A 148 -22.83 0.76 -3.39
CA ILE A 148 -21.70 0.30 -2.59
C ILE A 148 -20.68 1.41 -2.49
N SER A 149 -20.23 1.65 -1.26
CA SER A 149 -19.04 2.44 -0.98
C SER A 149 -17.95 1.49 -0.50
N LEU A 150 -16.79 1.55 -1.14
CA LEU A 150 -15.69 0.62 -0.91
C LEU A 150 -14.40 1.42 -0.76
N THR A 151 -13.69 1.20 0.34
CA THR A 151 -12.41 1.83 0.62
C THR A 151 -11.34 0.76 0.78
N PHE A 152 -10.21 0.97 0.16
CA PHE A 152 -9.02 0.13 0.28
C PHE A 152 -7.89 0.92 0.92
N VAL A 153 -7.06 0.23 1.68
CA VAL A 153 -5.77 0.70 2.14
C VAL A 153 -4.68 0.02 1.32
N GLU A 154 -3.70 0.78 0.90
CA GLU A 154 -2.55 0.27 0.14
C GLU A 154 -1.85 -0.84 0.89
N TYR A 155 -1.46 -1.87 0.15
CA TYR A 155 -0.59 -2.92 0.64
C TYR A 155 0.82 -2.72 0.09
N ILE A 156 1.75 -2.43 0.98
CA ILE A 156 3.18 -2.34 0.70
C ILE A 156 3.83 -3.60 1.26
N SER A 157 4.59 -4.31 0.44
CA SER A 157 5.27 -5.53 0.93
C SER A 157 6.38 -5.16 1.93
N PRO A 158 6.66 -6.01 2.94
CA PRO A 158 7.74 -5.76 3.88
C PRO A 158 9.09 -5.49 3.21
N GLN A 159 9.35 -6.12 2.06
CA GLN A 159 10.57 -5.91 1.29
C GLN A 159 10.61 -4.53 0.61
N GLN A 160 9.46 -4.00 0.19
CA GLN A 160 9.35 -2.63 -0.33
C GLN A 160 9.57 -1.61 0.78
N ILE A 161 8.99 -1.84 1.98
CA ILE A 161 9.21 -0.98 3.15
C ILE A 161 10.70 -0.90 3.47
N VAL A 162 11.39 -2.05 3.57
CA VAL A 162 12.83 -2.10 3.86
C VAL A 162 13.65 -1.37 2.78
N LYS A 163 13.23 -1.45 1.51
CA LYS A 163 13.91 -0.77 0.41
C LYS A 163 13.69 0.74 0.47
N GLU A 164 12.47 1.20 0.73
CA GLU A 164 12.14 2.62 0.85
C GLU A 164 12.77 3.26 2.09
N GLU A 165 12.80 2.55 3.22
CA GLU A 165 13.47 2.98 4.43
C GLU A 165 14.99 2.95 4.27
N GLY A 166 15.53 1.95 3.56
CA GLY A 166 16.97 1.82 3.31
C GLY A 166 17.55 2.88 2.36
N ASP A 167 16.72 3.42 1.47
CA ASP A 167 17.18 4.40 0.47
C ASP A 167 17.19 5.86 0.98
N ASN A 168 16.51 6.20 2.09
CA ASN A 168 16.27 7.61 2.43
C ASN A 168 16.29 8.02 3.93
N SER A 169 16.66 7.17 4.87
CA SER A 169 16.62 7.57 6.28
C SER A 169 18.01 7.76 6.89
N PRO A 170 18.45 9.01 7.16
CA PRO A 170 19.64 9.27 7.97
C PRO A 170 19.46 8.83 9.44
N ASP A 171 18.21 8.51 9.85
CA ASP A 171 17.88 8.11 11.23
C ASP A 171 18.01 6.59 11.48
N LEU A 172 18.34 5.79 10.48
CA LEU A 172 18.54 4.34 10.64
C LEU A 172 20.02 3.98 10.59
N THR A 173 20.40 2.94 11.32
CA THR A 173 21.73 2.35 11.18
C THR A 173 21.81 1.58 9.86
N HIS A 174 22.51 2.12 8.88
CA HIS A 174 22.76 1.46 7.60
C HIS A 174 23.87 0.41 7.73
N LEU A 175 23.63 -0.78 7.19
CA LEU A 175 24.64 -1.82 7.06
C LEU A 175 25.15 -1.83 5.61
N VAL A 176 26.43 -1.52 5.42
CA VAL A 176 27.05 -1.43 4.11
C VAL A 176 28.18 -2.42 3.98
N VAL A 177 28.16 -3.21 2.91
CA VAL A 177 29.28 -4.08 2.53
C VAL A 177 30.28 -3.27 1.70
N VAL A 178 31.51 -3.14 2.19
CA VAL A 178 32.58 -2.43 1.49
C VAL A 178 32.88 -3.09 0.16
N GLN A 179 32.90 -2.33 -0.91
CA GLN A 179 33.29 -2.76 -2.25
C GLN A 179 34.72 -2.32 -2.57
N ALA A 180 35.33 -2.95 -3.58
CA ALA A 180 36.64 -2.53 -4.05
C ALA A 180 36.60 -1.09 -4.58
N GLY A 181 37.43 -0.21 -4.01
CA GLY A 181 37.48 1.22 -4.36
C GLY A 181 36.64 2.12 -3.45
N ASP A 182 35.86 1.56 -2.50
CA ASP A 182 35.14 2.38 -1.53
C ASP A 182 36.10 3.03 -0.53
N THR A 183 35.80 4.27 -0.16
CA THR A 183 36.45 4.99 0.93
C THR A 183 35.40 5.43 1.95
N LEU A 184 35.78 5.53 3.22
CA LEU A 184 34.83 5.90 4.27
C LEU A 184 34.15 7.26 4.03
N PRO A 185 34.87 8.32 3.61
CA PRO A 185 34.24 9.59 3.24
C PRO A 185 33.23 9.46 2.09
N LEU A 186 33.52 8.63 1.07
CA LEU A 186 32.61 8.42 -0.06
C LEU A 186 31.34 7.69 0.37
N LEU A 187 31.47 6.72 1.28
CA LEU A 187 30.32 6.02 1.85
C LEU A 187 29.47 6.95 2.72
N CYS A 188 30.10 7.84 3.52
CA CYS A 188 29.40 8.85 4.31
C CYS A 188 28.64 9.85 3.40
N GLU A 189 29.28 10.31 2.31
CA GLU A 189 28.62 11.18 1.33
C GLU A 189 27.39 10.51 0.72
N ARG A 190 27.49 9.22 0.41
CA ARG A 190 26.37 8.45 -0.16
C ARG A 190 25.19 8.30 0.81
N ILE A 191 25.48 8.07 2.10
CA ILE A 191 24.47 7.75 3.11
C ILE A 191 23.92 9.01 3.79
N TYR A 192 24.81 9.89 4.22
CA TYR A 192 24.45 11.07 5.02
C TYR A 192 24.40 12.36 4.20
N ARG A 193 24.78 12.32 2.91
CA ARG A 193 24.95 13.51 2.07
C ARG A 193 26.02 14.48 2.63
N ASP A 194 26.90 13.98 3.48
CA ASP A 194 27.99 14.72 4.07
C ASP A 194 29.17 13.79 4.40
N SER A 195 30.28 14.02 3.74
CA SER A 195 31.52 13.25 3.93
C SER A 195 32.18 13.48 5.29
N ALA A 196 31.86 14.56 6.02
CA ALA A 196 32.49 14.93 7.29
C ALA A 196 32.30 13.89 8.41
N TYR A 197 31.22 13.10 8.36
CA TYR A 197 30.89 12.08 9.36
C TYR A 197 31.82 10.85 9.34
N TYR A 198 32.82 10.77 8.45
CA TYR A 198 33.70 9.60 8.35
C TYR A 198 34.43 9.25 9.65
N MET A 199 34.78 10.27 10.46
CA MET A 199 35.47 10.05 11.75
C MET A 199 34.57 9.39 12.78
N GLU A 200 33.29 9.78 12.83
CA GLU A 200 32.30 9.21 13.74
C GLU A 200 31.96 7.77 13.37
N VAL A 201 31.76 7.54 12.08
CA VAL A 201 31.54 6.19 11.54
C VAL A 201 32.75 5.28 11.78
N ALA A 202 33.98 5.79 11.63
CA ALA A 202 35.19 5.04 11.93
C ALA A 202 35.25 4.62 13.39
N ARG A 203 34.96 5.54 14.33
CA ARG A 203 34.89 5.26 15.79
C ARG A 203 33.81 4.25 16.11
N PHE A 204 32.62 4.41 15.55
CA PHE A 204 31.48 3.52 15.79
C PHE A 204 31.78 2.07 15.35
N ASN A 205 32.51 1.90 14.25
CA ASN A 205 32.91 0.58 13.74
C ASN A 205 34.25 0.08 14.31
N GLY A 206 34.90 0.81 15.22
CA GLY A 206 36.17 0.40 15.80
C GLY A 206 37.30 0.32 14.77
N LEU A 207 37.25 1.11 13.69
CA LEU A 207 38.27 1.07 12.66
C LEU A 207 39.54 1.75 13.15
N SER A 208 40.68 1.04 13.04
CA SER A 208 42.01 1.60 13.34
C SER A 208 42.53 2.55 12.24
N SER A 209 41.99 2.43 11.03
CA SER A 209 42.26 3.29 9.89
C SER A 209 41.04 3.44 9.00
N PHE A 210 40.72 4.68 8.58
CA PHE A 210 39.65 4.97 7.65
C PHE A 210 40.12 5.00 6.18
N ARG A 211 41.44 4.92 5.94
CA ARG A 211 42.05 5.04 4.59
C ARG A 211 42.04 3.73 3.82
N HIS A 212 42.07 2.60 4.52
CA HIS A 212 42.10 1.28 3.90
C HIS A 212 40.95 0.43 4.42
N LEU A 213 39.86 0.44 3.68
CA LEU A 213 38.75 -0.46 3.93
C LEU A 213 38.99 -1.78 3.19
N GLN A 214 38.76 -2.90 3.87
CA GLN A 214 38.86 -4.22 3.23
C GLN A 214 37.53 -4.53 2.51
N PRO A 215 37.54 -4.82 1.21
CA PRO A 215 36.34 -5.26 0.48
C PRO A 215 35.73 -6.49 1.17
N GLY A 216 34.39 -6.52 1.28
CA GLY A 216 33.63 -7.54 1.97
C GLY A 216 33.42 -7.29 3.46
N THR A 217 34.02 -6.25 4.06
CA THR A 217 33.75 -5.86 5.44
C THR A 217 32.37 -5.21 5.56
N ASN A 218 31.62 -5.59 6.59
CA ASN A 218 30.33 -4.97 6.93
C ASN A 218 30.58 -3.76 7.85
N LEU A 219 30.22 -2.57 7.38
CA LEU A 219 30.27 -1.34 8.18
C LEU A 219 28.86 -0.91 8.57
N ARG A 220 28.75 -0.42 9.80
CA ARG A 220 27.50 0.14 10.34
C ARG A 220 27.61 1.67 10.34
N PHE A 221 26.59 2.31 9.79
CA PHE A 221 26.46 3.75 9.76
C PHE A 221 25.33 4.13 10.71
N PRO A 222 25.63 4.63 11.94
CA PRO A 222 24.62 4.98 12.93
C PRO A 222 23.77 6.16 12.49
N PRO A 223 22.56 6.35 13.04
CA PRO A 223 21.78 7.55 12.80
C PRO A 223 22.54 8.80 13.26
N LEU A 224 22.34 9.91 12.55
CA LEU A 224 22.88 11.20 12.95
C LEU A 224 22.05 11.75 14.12
N ALA A 225 22.72 12.13 15.21
CA ALA A 225 22.09 12.68 16.41
C ALA A 225 21.72 14.16 16.25
#